data_7ef880941b79b5bae438ce9e110b7757
#
_entry.id   7ef880941b79b5bae438ce9e110b7757
#
_cell.length_a   1.000
_cell.length_b   1.000
_cell.length_c   1.000
_cell.angle_alpha   90.00
_cell.angle_beta   90.00
_cell.angle_gamma   90.00
#
_symmetry.space_group_name_H-M   'P 1'
#
loop_
_entity.id
_entity.type
_entity.pdbx_description
1 polymer ?
#
loop_
_entity_poly.entity_id
_entity_poly.type
_entity_poly.pdbx_seq_one_letter_code
_entity_poly.pdbx_strand_id
1 'polypeptide(L)'
;SELERVKTNMLVGLESAYKEKDKTGNESYIGEMQANFLEQEPIVDFDFYYNAVKQIIPTITVEEVSARAKEWNTDKNRTVVVSGPSENAKHLTREEVTAIMDKVAKKEIEPYRDEVTDATLISEELPGSKIVSTKKLPLFDAEEWTLANGAKVVFRKADYEKDAVSLTSYSKGGTSLYDIDMLPSANNAAAFVGAYGLGDFDA
;
A
#
# COMPACT_ATOMS: atom_id res chain seq x y z
N SER A 1 15.11 9.64 0.59
CA SER A 1 15.48 8.44 1.37
C SER A 1 14.22 7.69 1.79
N GLU A 2 14.35 6.43 2.16
CA GLU A 2 13.24 5.58 2.63
C GLU A 2 12.45 6.24 3.78
N LEU A 3 13.15 6.81 4.77
CA LEU A 3 12.50 7.53 5.87
C LEU A 3 11.65 8.71 5.38
N GLU A 4 12.13 9.49 4.42
CA GLU A 4 11.38 10.64 3.89
C GLU A 4 10.12 10.19 3.13
N ARG A 5 10.19 9.09 2.39
CA ARG A 5 9.02 8.48 1.75
C ARG A 5 7.98 8.04 2.79
N VAL A 6 8.41 7.35 3.85
CA VAL A 6 7.52 6.94 4.94
C VAL A 6 6.89 8.15 5.63
N LYS A 7 7.66 9.19 5.96
CA LYS A 7 7.13 10.43 6.54
C LYS A 7 6.07 11.08 5.64
N THR A 8 6.36 11.19 4.35
CA THR A 8 5.43 11.75 3.37
C THR A 8 4.11 10.95 3.35
N ASN A 9 4.20 9.63 3.26
CA ASN A 9 3.02 8.77 3.25
C ASN A 9 2.20 8.88 4.55
N MET A 10 2.87 8.95 5.69
CA MET A 10 2.20 9.15 6.99
C MET A 10 1.47 10.50 7.05
N LEU A 11 2.11 11.58 6.60
CA LEU A 11 1.50 12.92 6.59
C LEU A 11 0.32 12.99 5.61
N VAL A 12 0.43 12.38 4.43
CA VAL A 12 -0.68 12.29 3.46
C VAL A 12 -1.85 11.50 4.03
N GLY A 13 -1.58 10.35 4.66
CA GLY A 13 -2.62 9.55 5.32
C GLY A 13 -3.31 10.30 6.47
N LEU A 14 -2.52 11.00 7.29
CA LEU A 14 -3.04 11.83 8.39
C LEU A 14 -3.90 12.98 7.88
N GLU A 15 -3.50 13.66 6.81
CA GLU A 15 -4.27 14.75 6.18
C GLU A 15 -5.61 14.23 5.63
N SER A 16 -5.59 13.06 4.98
CA SER A 16 -6.81 12.41 4.47
C SER A 16 -7.76 12.04 5.61
N ALA A 17 -7.24 11.43 6.68
CA ALA A 17 -8.03 11.10 7.86
C ALA A 17 -8.63 12.34 8.53
N TYR A 18 -7.87 13.42 8.58
CA TYR A 18 -8.36 14.69 9.15
C TYR A 18 -9.49 15.29 8.33
N LYS A 19 -9.41 15.26 7.00
CA LYS A 19 -10.49 15.73 6.11
C LYS A 19 -11.78 14.92 6.27
N GLU A 20 -11.66 13.63 6.58
CA GLU A 20 -12.79 12.69 6.73
C GLU A 20 -13.20 12.45 8.20
N LYS A 21 -12.67 13.21 9.16
CA LYS A 21 -12.92 12.99 10.60
C LYS A 21 -14.42 12.96 10.97
N ASP A 22 -15.24 13.75 10.28
CA ASP A 22 -16.69 13.80 10.52
C ASP A 22 -17.42 12.54 10.01
N LYS A 23 -16.74 11.67 9.25
CA LYS A 23 -17.25 10.42 8.68
C LYS A 23 -16.64 9.19 9.35
N THR A 24 -15.89 9.37 10.43
CA THR A 24 -15.28 8.27 11.18
C THR A 24 -16.34 7.29 11.67
N GLY A 25 -16.17 6.01 11.38
CA GLY A 25 -17.08 4.95 11.76
C GLY A 25 -17.05 4.66 13.26
N ASN A 26 -18.13 4.11 13.79
CA ASN A 26 -18.25 3.76 15.21
C ASN A 26 -17.20 2.77 15.69
N GLU A 27 -16.73 1.88 14.79
CA GLU A 27 -15.72 0.87 15.10
C GLU A 27 -14.41 1.50 15.57
N SER A 28 -14.01 2.65 15.00
CA SER A 28 -12.81 3.37 15.40
C SER A 28 -12.94 3.88 16.85
N TYR A 29 -14.07 4.48 17.20
CA TYR A 29 -14.32 4.96 18.57
C TYR A 29 -14.41 3.81 19.57
N ILE A 30 -15.01 2.68 19.19
CA ILE A 30 -15.05 1.46 20.02
C ILE A 30 -13.62 0.94 20.24
N GLY A 31 -12.79 0.94 19.21
CA GLY A 31 -11.39 0.54 19.32
C GLY A 31 -10.60 1.42 20.30
N GLU A 32 -10.76 2.74 20.23
CA GLU A 32 -10.13 3.68 21.18
C GLU A 32 -10.59 3.45 22.62
N MET A 33 -11.89 3.26 22.83
CA MET A 33 -12.45 2.97 24.16
C MET A 33 -11.94 1.63 24.69
N GLN A 34 -11.82 0.63 23.85
CA GLN A 34 -11.27 -0.68 24.21
C GLN A 34 -9.79 -0.60 24.59
N ALA A 35 -8.98 0.12 23.80
CA ALA A 35 -7.56 0.32 24.10
C ALA A 35 -7.38 1.14 25.39
N ASN A 36 -8.21 2.15 25.60
CA ASN A 36 -8.20 2.90 26.88
C ASN A 36 -8.52 2.00 28.08
N PHE A 37 -9.53 1.13 27.96
CA PHE A 37 -9.94 0.26 29.07
C PHE A 37 -8.92 -0.85 29.34
N LEU A 38 -8.39 -1.51 28.32
CA LEU A 38 -7.52 -2.67 28.46
C LEU A 38 -6.05 -2.29 28.66
N GLU A 39 -5.58 -1.25 28.01
CA GLU A 39 -4.17 -0.89 27.90
C GLU A 39 -3.85 0.46 28.54
N GLN A 40 -4.89 1.16 29.03
CA GLN A 40 -4.80 2.49 29.64
C GLN A 40 -4.25 3.53 28.64
N GLU A 41 -4.49 3.32 27.35
CA GLU A 41 -4.13 4.31 26.34
C GLU A 41 -5.01 5.55 26.48
N PRO A 42 -4.46 6.78 26.39
CA PRO A 42 -5.24 7.99 26.49
C PRO A 42 -6.12 8.18 25.25
N ILE A 43 -7.40 8.49 25.46
CA ILE A 43 -8.27 8.99 24.38
C ILE A 43 -7.92 10.45 24.16
N VAL A 44 -7.47 10.77 22.94
CA VAL A 44 -6.97 12.10 22.59
C VAL A 44 -7.88 12.73 21.55
N ASP A 45 -8.17 14.02 21.72
CA ASP A 45 -8.86 14.80 20.69
C ASP A 45 -8.13 14.75 19.35
N PHE A 46 -8.87 14.50 18.27
CA PHE A 46 -8.25 14.26 16.97
C PHE A 46 -7.57 15.52 16.40
N ASP A 47 -8.06 16.71 16.67
CA ASP A 47 -7.42 17.96 16.25
C ASP A 47 -6.07 18.16 16.97
N PHE A 48 -6.01 17.80 18.25
CA PHE A 48 -4.75 17.80 19.01
C PHE A 48 -3.77 16.76 18.43
N TYR A 49 -4.24 15.53 18.20
CA TYR A 49 -3.42 14.45 17.64
C TYR A 49 -2.85 14.83 16.27
N TYR A 50 -3.71 15.33 15.37
CA TYR A 50 -3.32 15.79 14.04
C TYR A 50 -2.21 16.83 14.09
N ASN A 51 -2.38 17.87 14.90
CA ASN A 51 -1.40 18.95 15.02
C ASN A 51 -0.07 18.47 15.64
N ALA A 52 -0.15 17.63 16.68
CA ALA A 52 1.03 17.07 17.33
C ALA A 52 1.84 16.18 16.37
N VAL A 53 1.19 15.24 15.68
CA VAL A 53 1.85 14.32 14.75
C VAL A 53 2.45 15.08 13.56
N LYS A 54 1.74 16.06 13.03
CA LYS A 54 2.25 16.93 11.94
C LYS A 54 3.52 17.70 12.31
N GLN A 55 3.68 18.06 13.58
CA GLN A 55 4.88 18.71 14.09
C GLN A 55 6.01 17.71 14.37
N ILE A 56 5.69 16.52 14.87
CA ILE A 56 6.68 15.54 15.32
C ILE A 56 7.29 14.76 14.14
N ILE A 57 6.47 14.28 13.18
CA ILE A 57 6.96 13.44 12.07
C ILE A 57 8.17 14.05 11.32
N PRO A 58 8.17 15.36 10.96
CA PRO A 58 9.33 15.95 10.26
C PRO A 58 10.63 15.93 11.09
N THR A 59 10.53 15.91 12.41
CA THR A 59 11.72 15.99 13.30
C THR A 59 12.42 14.63 13.48
N ILE A 60 11.76 13.52 13.16
CA ILE A 60 12.33 12.17 13.33
C ILE A 60 13.54 12.00 12.39
N THR A 61 14.65 11.51 12.93
CA THR A 61 15.90 11.30 12.18
C THR A 61 16.18 9.82 11.89
N VAL A 62 17.03 9.55 10.91
CA VAL A 62 17.47 8.18 10.58
C VAL A 62 18.23 7.58 11.77
N GLU A 63 18.99 8.39 12.49
CA GLU A 63 19.77 7.99 13.66
C GLU A 63 18.84 7.51 14.80
N GLU A 64 17.75 8.23 15.07
CA GLU A 64 16.75 7.84 16.07
C GLU A 64 16.06 6.53 15.72
N VAL A 65 15.61 6.37 14.47
CA VAL A 65 14.98 5.12 14.00
C VAL A 65 15.95 3.95 14.10
N SER A 66 17.20 4.15 13.66
CA SER A 66 18.25 3.12 13.72
C SER A 66 18.62 2.74 15.15
N ALA A 67 18.63 3.70 16.08
CA ALA A 67 18.87 3.44 17.49
C ALA A 67 17.76 2.56 18.09
N ARG A 68 16.50 2.85 17.79
CA ARG A 68 15.36 2.03 18.23
C ARG A 68 15.41 0.61 17.66
N ALA A 69 15.72 0.45 16.39
CA ALA A 69 15.87 -0.86 15.76
C ALA A 69 16.95 -1.71 16.47
N LYS A 70 18.08 -1.09 16.91
CA LYS A 70 19.12 -1.78 17.69
C LYS A 70 18.67 -2.15 19.09
N GLU A 71 17.85 -1.32 19.74
CA GLU A 71 17.29 -1.64 21.07
C GLU A 71 16.35 -2.85 21.01
N TRP A 72 15.56 -2.99 19.94
CA TRP A 72 14.61 -4.09 19.78
C TRP A 72 15.25 -5.39 19.29
N ASN A 73 16.30 -5.30 18.51
CA ASN A 73 16.98 -6.47 17.93
C ASN A 73 18.14 -6.91 18.83
N THR A 74 17.81 -7.61 19.90
CA THR A 74 18.78 -8.15 20.87
C THR A 74 18.86 -9.68 20.80
N ASP A 75 19.91 -10.27 21.37
CA ASP A 75 20.04 -11.73 21.51
C ASP A 75 19.18 -12.32 22.64
N LYS A 76 18.56 -11.45 23.45
CA LYS A 76 17.66 -11.86 24.54
C LYS A 76 16.24 -12.01 24.03
N ASN A 77 15.53 -13.00 24.57
CA ASN A 77 14.12 -13.27 24.24
C ASN A 77 13.85 -13.50 22.75
N ARG A 78 14.83 -14.05 22.03
CA ARG A 78 14.69 -14.37 20.61
C ARG A 78 14.18 -15.79 20.46
N THR A 79 13.06 -15.95 19.75
CA THR A 79 12.53 -17.25 19.32
C THR A 79 12.66 -17.37 17.82
N VAL A 80 13.27 -18.45 17.36
CA VAL A 80 13.38 -18.73 15.91
C VAL A 80 12.48 -19.92 15.59
N VAL A 81 11.57 -19.74 14.65
CA VAL A 81 10.69 -20.79 14.13
C VAL A 81 11.07 -21.05 12.68
N VAL A 82 11.39 -22.31 12.38
CA VAL A 82 11.64 -22.77 11.00
C VAL A 82 10.47 -23.64 10.60
N SER A 83 9.73 -23.24 9.58
CA SER A 83 8.59 -23.97 9.04
C SER A 83 8.75 -24.22 7.55
N GLY A 84 8.14 -25.30 7.07
CA GLY A 84 8.16 -25.66 5.67
C GLY A 84 7.36 -26.93 5.42
N PRO A 85 7.27 -27.43 4.15
CA PRO A 85 6.62 -28.69 3.85
C PRO A 85 7.22 -29.86 4.63
N SER A 86 6.40 -30.77 5.15
CA SER A 86 6.86 -31.95 5.91
C SER A 86 7.52 -33.00 5.04
N GLU A 87 7.20 -33.02 3.73
CA GLU A 87 7.72 -33.99 2.78
C GLU A 87 8.79 -33.35 1.89
N ASN A 88 9.93 -34.04 1.77
CA ASN A 88 11.05 -33.66 0.89
C ASN A 88 11.74 -32.32 1.18
N ALA A 89 11.48 -31.69 2.32
CA ALA A 89 12.16 -30.48 2.74
C ALA A 89 13.15 -30.77 3.89
N LYS A 90 14.41 -30.38 3.68
CA LYS A 90 15.40 -30.36 4.75
C LYS A 90 15.19 -29.08 5.56
N HIS A 91 14.67 -29.23 6.78
CA HIS A 91 14.58 -28.10 7.71
C HIS A 91 15.96 -27.78 8.30
N LEU A 92 16.23 -26.48 8.47
CA LEU A 92 17.46 -26.04 9.12
C LEU A 92 17.51 -26.50 10.58
N THR A 93 18.64 -27.03 11.00
CA THR A 93 18.89 -27.35 12.39
C THR A 93 19.19 -26.08 13.20
N ARG A 94 19.15 -26.19 14.52
CA ARG A 94 19.51 -25.09 15.42
C ARG A 94 20.93 -24.57 15.15
N GLU A 95 21.88 -25.50 14.92
CA GLU A 95 23.28 -25.20 14.67
C GLU A 95 23.45 -24.45 13.34
N GLU A 96 22.75 -24.91 12.29
CA GLU A 96 22.74 -24.24 10.99
C GLU A 96 22.15 -22.81 11.09
N VAL A 97 21.03 -22.64 11.81
CA VAL A 97 20.43 -21.31 12.04
C VAL A 97 21.42 -20.42 12.80
N THR A 98 22.02 -20.91 13.87
CA THR A 98 22.99 -20.13 14.67
C THR A 98 24.20 -19.72 13.81
N ALA A 99 24.73 -20.62 13.00
CA ALA A 99 25.85 -20.31 12.09
C ALA A 99 25.48 -19.25 11.04
N ILE A 100 24.25 -19.28 10.53
CA ILE A 100 23.75 -18.25 9.59
C ILE A 100 23.66 -16.90 10.31
N MET A 101 23.12 -16.87 11.53
CA MET A 101 22.99 -15.64 12.31
C MET A 101 24.36 -15.01 12.60
N ASP A 102 25.34 -15.83 13.02
CA ASP A 102 26.72 -15.39 13.27
C ASP A 102 27.41 -14.87 12.01
N LYS A 103 27.13 -15.50 10.86
CA LYS A 103 27.65 -15.04 9.55
C LYS A 103 27.05 -13.70 9.17
N VAL A 104 25.73 -13.53 9.31
CA VAL A 104 25.02 -12.28 8.99
C VAL A 104 25.47 -11.15 9.91
N ALA A 105 25.66 -11.41 11.21
CA ALA A 105 26.12 -10.41 12.16
C ALA A 105 27.52 -9.83 11.83
N LYS A 106 28.34 -10.58 11.09
CA LYS A 106 29.69 -10.17 10.67
C LYS A 106 29.74 -9.65 9.24
N LYS A 107 28.63 -9.70 8.51
CA LYS A 107 28.57 -9.28 7.10
C LYS A 107 28.49 -7.76 7.04
N GLU A 108 29.38 -7.14 6.27
CA GLU A 108 29.17 -5.75 5.83
C GLU A 108 27.97 -5.74 4.87
N ILE A 109 26.98 -4.94 5.22
CA ILE A 109 25.76 -4.77 4.42
C ILE A 109 25.76 -3.33 3.92
N GLU A 110 25.70 -3.16 2.61
CA GLU A 110 25.52 -1.83 2.03
C GLU A 110 24.16 -1.24 2.42
N PRO A 111 24.07 0.06 2.69
CA PRO A 111 22.82 0.72 2.97
C PRO A 111 21.85 0.53 1.79
N TYR A 112 20.59 0.26 2.11
CA TYR A 112 19.52 0.25 1.11
C TYR A 112 19.44 1.64 0.43
N ARG A 113 19.37 1.63 -0.89
CA ARG A 113 19.12 2.82 -1.71
C ARG A 113 17.75 2.70 -2.32
N ASP A 114 16.91 3.67 -2.01
CA ASP A 114 15.57 3.77 -2.59
C ASP A 114 15.70 4.32 -4.02
N GLU A 115 15.42 3.50 -5.01
CA GLU A 115 15.43 3.88 -6.43
C GLU A 115 14.06 4.44 -6.81
N VAL A 116 13.73 5.62 -6.24
CA VAL A 116 12.53 6.34 -6.63
C VAL A 116 12.75 6.95 -8.01
N THR A 117 11.93 6.56 -8.98
CA THR A 117 11.91 7.19 -10.30
C THR A 117 10.83 8.26 -10.36
N ASP A 118 11.18 9.44 -10.86
CA ASP A 118 10.24 10.51 -11.18
C ASP A 118 9.65 10.35 -12.61
N ALA A 119 9.93 9.24 -13.28
CA ALA A 119 9.41 8.95 -14.60
C ALA A 119 7.87 8.86 -14.58
N THR A 120 7.23 9.26 -15.65
CA THR A 120 5.79 9.05 -15.82
C THR A 120 5.55 7.64 -16.37
N LEU A 121 4.54 6.93 -15.85
CA LEU A 121 4.19 5.58 -16.29
C LEU A 121 3.96 5.50 -17.80
N ILE A 122 3.44 6.57 -18.39
CA ILE A 122 3.24 6.73 -19.83
C ILE A 122 4.02 7.97 -20.26
N SER A 123 5.10 7.76 -21.03
CA SER A 123 5.98 8.82 -21.48
C SER A 123 5.41 9.64 -22.65
N GLU A 124 4.42 9.09 -23.36
CA GLU A 124 3.75 9.74 -24.46
C GLU A 124 2.48 10.47 -24.02
N GLU A 125 2.24 11.66 -24.54
CA GLU A 125 0.97 12.36 -24.33
C GLU A 125 -0.15 11.60 -25.07
N LEU A 126 -1.04 10.97 -24.29
CA LEU A 126 -2.19 10.27 -24.84
C LEU A 126 -3.28 11.28 -25.25
N PRO A 127 -3.67 11.32 -26.52
CA PRO A 127 -4.77 12.18 -26.95
C PRO A 127 -6.07 11.71 -26.30
N GLY A 128 -6.71 12.60 -25.56
CA GLY A 128 -8.02 12.34 -24.97
C GLY A 128 -9.07 12.00 -26.03
N SER A 129 -10.00 11.10 -25.72
CA SER A 129 -11.12 10.78 -26.61
C SER A 129 -12.31 11.68 -26.30
N LYS A 130 -12.92 12.26 -27.35
CA LYS A 130 -14.08 13.17 -27.20
C LYS A 130 -15.34 12.38 -26.81
N ILE A 131 -16.19 12.98 -25.98
CA ILE A 131 -17.55 12.47 -25.71
C ILE A 131 -18.40 12.75 -26.96
N VAL A 132 -18.94 11.69 -27.57
CA VAL A 132 -19.81 11.79 -28.76
C VAL A 132 -21.28 11.60 -28.39
N SER A 133 -21.61 11.02 -27.25
CA SER A 133 -22.99 10.89 -26.79
C SER A 133 -23.02 10.86 -25.25
N THR A 134 -24.08 11.46 -24.69
CA THR A 134 -24.39 11.45 -23.27
C THR A 134 -25.80 10.95 -23.04
N LYS A 135 -25.97 9.97 -22.13
CA LYS A 135 -27.25 9.42 -21.70
C LYS A 135 -27.38 9.56 -20.19
N LYS A 136 -28.48 10.15 -19.72
CA LYS A 136 -28.79 10.20 -18.29
C LYS A 136 -29.28 8.85 -17.79
N LEU A 137 -28.83 8.46 -16.59
CA LEU A 137 -29.25 7.26 -15.86
C LEU A 137 -29.91 7.68 -14.54
N PRO A 138 -31.19 8.12 -14.56
CA PRO A 138 -31.81 8.76 -13.38
C PRO A 138 -31.91 7.84 -12.17
N LEU A 139 -32.06 6.52 -12.37
CA LEU A 139 -32.14 5.53 -11.30
C LEU A 139 -30.86 5.49 -10.43
N PHE A 140 -29.72 5.81 -11.02
CA PHE A 140 -28.40 5.74 -10.37
C PHE A 140 -27.82 7.13 -10.09
N ASP A 141 -28.54 8.20 -10.44
CA ASP A 141 -28.02 9.58 -10.41
C ASP A 141 -26.67 9.68 -11.12
N ALA A 142 -26.61 9.14 -12.36
CA ALA A 142 -25.38 8.99 -13.12
C ALA A 142 -25.61 9.40 -14.59
N GLU A 143 -24.51 9.54 -15.33
CA GLU A 143 -24.49 9.74 -16.77
C GLU A 143 -23.64 8.67 -17.44
N GLU A 144 -24.10 8.12 -18.56
CA GLU A 144 -23.30 7.29 -19.45
C GLU A 144 -22.79 8.15 -20.60
N TRP A 145 -21.48 8.21 -20.76
CA TRP A 145 -20.82 8.87 -21.88
C TRP A 145 -20.30 7.82 -22.86
N THR A 146 -20.55 8.01 -24.15
CA THR A 146 -19.87 7.24 -25.19
C THR A 146 -18.74 8.08 -25.75
N LEU A 147 -17.54 7.54 -25.75
CA LEU A 147 -16.35 8.19 -26.27
C LEU A 147 -16.19 7.88 -27.77
N ALA A 148 -15.47 8.75 -28.51
CA ALA A 148 -15.22 8.58 -29.94
C ALA A 148 -14.46 7.28 -30.29
N ASN A 149 -13.68 6.72 -29.36
CA ASN A 149 -13.02 5.43 -29.50
C ASN A 149 -13.93 4.23 -29.18
N GLY A 150 -15.21 4.45 -28.90
CA GLY A 150 -16.19 3.41 -28.57
C GLY A 150 -16.24 3.02 -27.07
N ALA A 151 -15.37 3.52 -26.23
CA ALA A 151 -15.42 3.27 -24.80
C ALA A 151 -16.66 3.92 -24.16
N LYS A 152 -17.24 3.26 -23.19
CA LYS A 152 -18.34 3.76 -22.38
C LYS A 152 -17.85 4.09 -20.98
N VAL A 153 -18.20 5.26 -20.49
CA VAL A 153 -17.90 5.74 -19.14
C VAL A 153 -19.20 6.01 -18.42
N VAL A 154 -19.42 5.38 -17.28
CA VAL A 154 -20.51 5.72 -16.37
C VAL A 154 -19.94 6.60 -15.29
N PHE A 155 -20.35 7.86 -15.29
CA PHE A 155 -19.90 8.86 -14.34
C PHE A 155 -21.00 9.17 -13.33
N ARG A 156 -20.64 9.14 -12.05
CA ARG A 156 -21.48 9.58 -10.95
C ARG A 156 -20.69 10.49 -10.02
N LYS A 157 -21.22 11.67 -9.75
CA LYS A 157 -20.71 12.54 -8.71
C LYS A 157 -21.29 12.10 -7.37
N ALA A 158 -20.45 11.89 -6.37
CA ALA A 158 -20.83 11.52 -5.02
C ALA A 158 -20.01 12.33 -4.01
N ASP A 159 -20.49 12.39 -2.78
CA ASP A 159 -19.86 13.11 -1.65
C ASP A 159 -19.48 12.13 -0.51
N TYR A 160 -19.29 10.85 -0.86
CA TYR A 160 -18.96 9.82 0.13
C TYR A 160 -17.59 10.03 0.74
N GLU A 161 -16.64 10.49 -0.08
CA GLU A 161 -15.27 10.80 0.31
C GLU A 161 -14.87 12.15 -0.25
N LYS A 162 -14.09 12.92 0.51
CA LYS A 162 -13.56 14.21 0.06
C LYS A 162 -12.31 13.98 -0.79
N ASP A 163 -12.19 14.75 -1.87
CA ASP A 163 -11.02 14.73 -2.76
C ASP A 163 -10.66 13.33 -3.31
N ALA A 164 -11.63 12.43 -3.37
CA ALA A 164 -11.44 11.07 -3.86
C ALA A 164 -12.09 10.88 -5.25
N VAL A 165 -11.39 10.13 -6.09
CA VAL A 165 -11.89 9.67 -7.40
C VAL A 165 -11.66 8.17 -7.48
N SER A 166 -12.75 7.41 -7.58
CA SER A 166 -12.69 5.97 -7.83
C SER A 166 -12.89 5.69 -9.32
N LEU A 167 -11.96 4.96 -9.93
CA LEU A 167 -12.05 4.51 -11.31
C LEU A 167 -11.99 2.98 -11.36
N THR A 168 -13.01 2.37 -11.95
CA THR A 168 -13.02 0.95 -12.25
C THR A 168 -13.19 0.75 -13.74
N SER A 169 -12.33 -0.06 -14.35
CA SER A 169 -12.42 -0.40 -15.76
C SER A 169 -12.77 -1.87 -15.94
N TYR A 170 -13.65 -2.16 -16.86
CA TYR A 170 -14.05 -3.51 -17.23
C TYR A 170 -13.90 -3.70 -18.74
N SER A 171 -13.21 -4.77 -19.13
CA SER A 171 -13.07 -5.19 -20.51
C SER A 171 -13.44 -6.65 -20.65
N LYS A 172 -14.16 -6.98 -21.76
CA LYS A 172 -14.48 -8.37 -22.06
C LYS A 172 -13.26 -9.10 -22.61
N GLY A 173 -13.17 -10.39 -22.32
CA GLY A 173 -12.09 -11.26 -22.81
C GLY A 173 -11.26 -11.81 -21.66
N GLY A 174 -10.28 -11.08 -21.19
CA GLY A 174 -9.38 -11.56 -20.13
C GLY A 174 -8.72 -12.89 -20.50
N THR A 175 -8.64 -13.81 -19.56
CA THR A 175 -7.98 -15.11 -19.77
C THR A 175 -8.67 -16.01 -20.82
N SER A 176 -9.94 -15.76 -21.16
CA SER A 176 -10.65 -16.50 -22.22
C SER A 176 -10.12 -16.22 -23.65
N LEU A 177 -9.23 -15.25 -23.80
CA LEU A 177 -8.56 -14.95 -25.09
C LEU A 177 -7.33 -15.82 -25.35
N TYR A 178 -6.92 -16.63 -24.36
CA TYR A 178 -5.71 -17.43 -24.42
C TYR A 178 -6.03 -18.93 -24.52
N ASP A 179 -5.18 -19.68 -25.20
CA ASP A 179 -5.25 -21.13 -25.23
C ASP A 179 -4.98 -21.74 -23.85
N ILE A 180 -5.43 -22.98 -23.65
CA ILE A 180 -5.39 -23.66 -22.35
C ILE A 180 -3.96 -23.76 -21.79
N ASP A 181 -2.98 -23.92 -22.64
CA ASP A 181 -1.56 -24.02 -22.26
C ASP A 181 -0.99 -22.68 -21.72
N MET A 182 -1.61 -21.55 -22.06
CA MET A 182 -1.24 -20.22 -21.60
C MET A 182 -2.01 -19.77 -20.35
N LEU A 183 -3.06 -20.51 -19.94
CA LEU A 183 -3.89 -20.11 -18.79
C LEU A 183 -3.10 -19.93 -17.49
N PRO A 184 -2.12 -20.78 -17.13
CA PRO A 184 -1.33 -20.56 -15.92
C PRO A 184 -0.61 -19.20 -15.92
N SER A 185 -0.03 -18.82 -17.05
CA SER A 185 0.64 -17.51 -17.21
C SER A 185 -0.34 -16.36 -17.21
N ALA A 186 -1.45 -16.47 -17.94
CA ALA A 186 -2.47 -15.43 -18.02
C ALA A 186 -3.14 -15.16 -16.67
N ASN A 187 -3.42 -16.20 -15.88
CA ASN A 187 -4.02 -16.08 -14.55
C ASN A 187 -3.08 -15.41 -13.52
N ASN A 188 -1.77 -15.53 -13.72
CA ASN A 188 -0.79 -14.96 -12.80
C ASN A 188 -0.19 -13.64 -13.30
N ALA A 189 -0.50 -13.17 -14.51
CA ALA A 189 0.09 -11.98 -15.10
C ALA A 189 -0.01 -10.74 -14.20
N ALA A 190 -1.19 -10.49 -13.62
CA ALA A 190 -1.39 -9.34 -12.74
C ALA A 190 -0.58 -9.45 -11.43
N ALA A 191 -0.38 -10.67 -10.91
CA ALA A 191 0.43 -10.88 -9.72
C ALA A 191 1.91 -10.58 -9.97
N PHE A 192 2.40 -10.86 -11.18
CA PHE A 192 3.78 -10.53 -11.55
C PHE A 192 4.03 -9.02 -11.58
N VAL A 193 3.06 -8.22 -12.03
CA VAL A 193 3.19 -6.75 -11.98
C VAL A 193 3.38 -6.26 -10.55
N GLY A 194 2.61 -6.80 -9.59
CA GLY A 194 2.76 -6.44 -8.19
C GLY A 194 4.05 -6.92 -7.52
N ALA A 195 4.70 -7.96 -8.07
CA ALA A 195 5.91 -8.55 -7.51
C ALA A 195 7.22 -8.04 -8.16
N TYR A 196 7.16 -7.60 -9.40
CA TYR A 196 8.34 -7.27 -10.21
C TYR A 196 8.29 -5.86 -10.81
N GLY A 197 7.21 -5.11 -10.57
CA GLY A 197 7.05 -3.77 -11.13
C GLY A 197 6.50 -3.76 -12.57
N LEU A 198 6.47 -2.59 -13.17
CA LEU A 198 5.94 -2.36 -14.51
C LEU A 198 6.81 -1.35 -15.28
N GLY A 199 7.40 -1.77 -16.40
CA GLY A 199 8.30 -0.93 -17.19
C GLY A 199 9.55 -0.56 -16.40
N ASP A 200 9.77 0.73 -16.19
CA ASP A 200 10.90 1.28 -15.45
C ASP A 200 10.60 1.48 -13.95
N PHE A 201 9.46 0.99 -13.47
CA PHE A 201 9.04 1.10 -12.07
C PHE A 201 9.20 -0.22 -11.35
N ASP A 202 9.90 -0.19 -10.23
CA ASP A 202 10.02 -1.31 -9.31
C ASP A 202 8.69 -1.60 -8.58
N ALA A 203 8.60 -2.81 -7.97
CA ALA A 203 7.43 -3.24 -7.21
C ALA A 203 7.30 -2.52 -5.86
#